data_733275fdcc1c156c78064c4e293739f1
#
_entry.id   733275fdcc1c156c78064c4e293739f1
#
_cell.length_a   1.000
_cell.length_b   1.000
_cell.length_c   1.000
_cell.angle_alpha   90.00
_cell.angle_beta   90.00
_cell.angle_gamma   90.00
#
_symmetry.space_group_name_H-M   'P 1'
#
loop_
_entity.id
_entity.type
_entity.pdbx_description
1 polymer ?
#
loop_
_entity_poly.entity_id
_entity_poly.type
_entity_poly.pdbx_seq_one_letter_code
_entity_poly.pdbx_strand_id
1 'polypeptide(L)'
;MAEVVCEVVVGASPGTIFPFLTDPALHQLWMGTEVELDARPGGAYRVVARGSNHALGTFREVVPNEKVVFSFGWDEPDHPIPPGSTEVEITLVPEGEKTRVRLTHRGLPDDAVSDHANGWGFYLNRLGTVATGGDPGPEITEG
;
A
#
# COMPACT_ATOMS: atom_id res chain seq x y z
N MET A 1 19.94 6.21 -1.69
CA MET A 1 18.48 6.17 -1.64
C MET A 1 18.05 5.41 -0.40
N ALA A 2 16.99 5.87 0.23
CA ALA A 2 16.54 5.30 1.48
C ALA A 2 15.33 4.39 1.27
N GLU A 3 15.06 3.52 2.23
CA GLU A 3 13.87 2.70 2.20
C GLU A 3 13.16 2.71 3.55
N VAL A 4 11.85 2.45 3.49
CA VAL A 4 10.98 2.29 4.65
C VAL A 4 10.55 0.83 4.70
N VAL A 5 10.64 0.21 5.87
CA VAL A 5 10.10 -1.13 6.11
C VAL A 5 9.09 -1.03 7.23
N CYS A 6 7.85 -1.44 6.94
CA CYS A 6 6.78 -1.49 7.93
C CYS A 6 6.20 -2.90 7.95
N GLU A 7 5.83 -3.38 9.14
CA GLU A 7 5.23 -4.71 9.30
C GLU A 7 4.03 -4.64 10.22
N VAL A 8 3.07 -5.52 9.95
CA VAL A 8 1.94 -5.74 10.86
C VAL A 8 1.60 -7.22 10.81
N VAL A 9 1.17 -7.77 11.96
CA VAL A 9 0.66 -9.14 12.00
C VAL A 9 -0.86 -9.06 12.02
N VAL A 10 -1.48 -9.70 11.05
CA VAL A 10 -2.92 -9.65 10.83
C VAL A 10 -3.54 -11.01 11.14
N GLY A 11 -4.64 -11.02 11.89
CA GLY A 11 -5.34 -12.23 12.26
C GLY A 11 -6.21 -12.81 11.15
N ALA A 12 -5.62 -13.00 9.97
CA ALA A 12 -6.30 -13.54 8.80
C ALA A 12 -5.27 -14.27 7.94
N SER A 13 -5.75 -15.16 7.05
CA SER A 13 -4.85 -15.89 6.15
C SER A 13 -4.37 -15.02 5.00
N PRO A 14 -3.24 -15.38 4.35
CA PRO A 14 -2.80 -14.65 3.15
C PRO A 14 -3.86 -14.58 2.07
N GLY A 15 -4.64 -15.65 1.89
CA GLY A 15 -5.72 -15.66 0.90
C GLY A 15 -6.86 -14.72 1.21
N THR A 16 -7.07 -14.40 2.49
CA THR A 16 -8.06 -13.40 2.91
C THR A 16 -7.52 -11.99 2.69
N ILE A 17 -6.23 -11.77 2.95
CA ILE A 17 -5.61 -10.44 2.87
C ILE A 17 -5.32 -10.03 1.42
N PHE A 18 -4.87 -10.96 0.59
CA PHE A 18 -4.41 -10.64 -0.76
C PHE A 18 -5.41 -9.84 -1.61
N PRO A 19 -6.72 -10.16 -1.59
CA PRO A 19 -7.69 -9.35 -2.35
C PRO A 19 -7.72 -7.87 -1.94
N PHE A 20 -7.38 -7.54 -0.70
CA PHE A 20 -7.30 -6.14 -0.26
C PHE A 20 -6.14 -5.39 -0.93
N LEU A 21 -5.19 -6.11 -1.53
CA LEU A 21 -4.07 -5.52 -2.25
C LEU A 21 -4.33 -5.40 -3.75
N THR A 22 -5.32 -6.12 -4.29
CA THR A 22 -5.50 -6.26 -5.74
C THR A 22 -6.90 -5.87 -6.24
N ASP A 23 -7.91 -5.93 -5.38
CA ASP A 23 -9.28 -5.57 -5.75
C ASP A 23 -9.52 -4.11 -5.36
N PRO A 24 -9.89 -3.23 -6.31
CA PRO A 24 -10.07 -1.80 -6.02
C PRO A 24 -11.09 -1.54 -4.91
N ALA A 25 -12.20 -2.24 -4.88
CA ALA A 25 -13.25 -2.03 -3.88
C ALA A 25 -12.75 -2.38 -2.48
N LEU A 26 -11.98 -3.46 -2.36
CA LEU A 26 -11.43 -3.87 -1.07
C LEU A 26 -10.24 -3.00 -0.67
N HIS A 27 -9.40 -2.63 -1.60
CA HIS A 27 -8.26 -1.73 -1.33
C HIS A 27 -8.75 -0.40 -0.74
N GLN A 28 -9.85 0.12 -1.28
CA GLN A 28 -10.41 1.40 -0.83
C GLN A 28 -10.86 1.37 0.63
N LEU A 29 -11.10 0.19 1.19
CA LEU A 29 -11.50 0.09 2.59
C LEU A 29 -10.38 0.45 3.56
N TRP A 30 -9.13 0.30 3.14
CA TRP A 30 -8.00 0.60 4.02
C TRP A 30 -7.12 1.75 3.51
N MET A 31 -7.11 2.02 2.23
CA MET A 31 -6.29 3.10 1.68
C MET A 31 -6.96 3.72 0.46
N GLY A 32 -7.14 5.04 0.53
CA GLY A 32 -7.63 5.83 -0.58
C GLY A 32 -9.13 6.08 -0.53
N THR A 33 -9.53 7.14 -1.21
CA THR A 33 -10.93 7.50 -1.41
C THR A 33 -11.41 7.15 -2.81
N GLU A 34 -10.48 7.04 -3.76
CA GLU A 34 -10.72 6.54 -5.11
C GLU A 34 -9.55 5.64 -5.48
N VAL A 35 -9.84 4.45 -5.96
CA VAL A 35 -8.83 3.43 -6.23
C VAL A 35 -9.07 2.80 -7.59
N GLU A 36 -8.02 2.71 -8.39
CA GLU A 36 -8.04 1.99 -9.66
C GLU A 36 -6.82 1.07 -9.70
N LEU A 37 -7.04 -0.22 -9.77
CA LEU A 37 -5.97 -1.22 -9.78
C LEU A 37 -6.20 -2.20 -10.91
N ASP A 38 -5.17 -2.38 -11.74
CA ASP A 38 -5.13 -3.46 -12.72
C ASP A 38 -3.97 -4.37 -12.27
N ALA A 39 -4.28 -5.31 -11.40
CA ALA A 39 -3.27 -6.07 -10.66
C ALA A 39 -2.64 -7.19 -11.50
N ARG A 40 -1.85 -6.78 -12.47
CA ARG A 40 -1.06 -7.65 -13.35
C ARG A 40 0.18 -6.89 -13.77
N PRO A 41 1.27 -7.56 -14.15
CA PRO A 41 2.45 -6.86 -14.63
C PRO A 41 2.13 -5.91 -15.76
N GLY A 42 2.50 -4.63 -15.61
CA GLY A 42 2.19 -3.59 -16.56
C GLY A 42 0.85 -2.87 -16.32
N GLY A 43 0.04 -3.36 -15.38
CA GLY A 43 -1.25 -2.74 -15.08
C GLY A 43 -1.11 -1.51 -14.19
N ALA A 44 -2.12 -0.64 -14.23
CA ALA A 44 -2.09 0.64 -13.52
C ALA A 44 -2.31 0.48 -12.01
N TYR A 45 -1.60 1.28 -11.24
CA TYR A 45 -1.82 1.50 -9.81
C TYR A 45 -2.15 2.98 -9.62
N ARG A 46 -3.37 3.29 -9.17
CA ARG A 46 -3.82 4.67 -8.99
C ARG A 46 -4.67 4.73 -7.72
N VAL A 47 -4.21 5.53 -6.76
CA VAL A 47 -4.89 5.67 -5.48
C VAL A 47 -4.92 7.14 -5.09
N VAL A 48 -6.10 7.67 -4.81
CA VAL A 48 -6.23 9.01 -4.23
C VAL A 48 -6.20 8.85 -2.73
N ALA A 49 -5.11 9.29 -2.11
CA ALA A 49 -4.87 9.13 -0.68
C ALA A 49 -4.73 10.49 -0.01
N ARG A 50 -4.90 10.51 1.30
CA ARG A 50 -4.70 11.72 2.12
C ARG A 50 -5.52 12.90 1.59
N GLY A 51 -6.78 12.65 1.31
CA GLY A 51 -7.72 13.66 0.81
C GLY A 51 -7.71 13.79 -0.70
N SER A 52 -6.66 14.33 -1.29
CA SER A 52 -6.63 14.59 -2.73
C SER A 52 -5.29 14.32 -3.38
N ASN A 53 -4.38 13.64 -2.70
CA ASN A 53 -3.07 13.34 -3.26
C ASN A 53 -3.14 12.07 -4.12
N HIS A 54 -2.73 12.18 -5.38
CA HIS A 54 -2.80 11.07 -6.33
C HIS A 54 -1.49 10.29 -6.34
N ALA A 55 -1.53 9.05 -5.84
CA ALA A 55 -0.41 8.12 -5.95
C ALA A 55 -0.56 7.36 -7.25
N LEU A 56 0.48 7.35 -8.07
CA LEU A 56 0.48 6.70 -9.38
C LEU A 56 1.67 5.78 -9.56
N GLY A 57 1.44 4.66 -10.22
CA GLY A 57 2.50 3.74 -10.59
C GLY A 57 1.97 2.63 -11.48
N THR A 58 2.77 1.58 -11.59
CA THR A 58 2.49 0.43 -12.44
C THR A 58 2.86 -0.83 -11.68
N PHE A 59 2.00 -1.84 -11.73
CA PHE A 59 2.33 -3.15 -11.15
C PHE A 59 3.49 -3.77 -11.91
N ARG A 60 4.44 -4.34 -11.18
CA ARG A 60 5.60 -5.01 -11.74
C ARG A 60 5.53 -6.51 -11.53
N GLU A 61 5.02 -6.93 -10.37
CA GLU A 61 4.94 -8.34 -10.02
C GLU A 61 3.68 -8.58 -9.17
N VAL A 62 2.97 -9.66 -9.47
CA VAL A 62 1.80 -10.07 -8.69
C VAL A 62 1.89 -11.58 -8.51
N VAL A 63 2.11 -12.02 -7.27
CA VAL A 63 2.17 -13.44 -6.93
C VAL A 63 1.02 -13.73 -5.98
N PRO A 64 -0.01 -14.47 -6.42
CA PRO A 64 -1.21 -14.70 -5.62
C PRO A 64 -0.89 -15.18 -4.20
N ASN A 65 -1.50 -14.51 -3.23
CA ASN A 65 -1.38 -14.80 -1.79
C ASN A 65 0.03 -14.65 -1.22
N GLU A 66 0.98 -14.10 -1.97
CA GLU A 66 2.37 -13.98 -1.52
C GLU A 66 2.92 -12.57 -1.63
N LYS A 67 2.72 -11.89 -2.78
CA LYS A 67 3.44 -10.63 -2.99
C LYS A 67 2.81 -9.79 -4.10
N VAL A 68 2.87 -8.47 -3.91
CA VAL A 68 2.69 -7.51 -5.00
C VAL A 68 3.87 -6.53 -4.99
N VAL A 69 4.31 -6.13 -6.17
CA VAL A 69 5.33 -5.10 -6.35
C VAL A 69 4.79 -4.09 -7.36
N PHE A 70 4.86 -2.82 -7.03
CA PHE A 70 4.44 -1.76 -7.94
C PHE A 70 5.33 -0.53 -7.79
N SER A 71 5.47 0.22 -8.88
CA SER A 71 6.14 1.51 -8.80
C SER A 71 5.20 2.52 -8.16
N PHE A 72 5.75 3.60 -7.61
CA PHE A 72 4.97 4.51 -6.79
C PHE A 72 5.54 5.93 -6.87
N GLY A 73 4.67 6.90 -6.85
CA GLY A 73 5.04 8.31 -6.74
C GLY A 73 3.79 9.15 -6.65
N TRP A 74 3.97 10.46 -6.48
CA TRP A 74 2.88 11.41 -6.30
C TRP A 74 2.71 12.26 -7.55
N ASP A 75 1.49 12.38 -8.04
CA ASP A 75 1.18 13.18 -9.22
C ASP A 75 0.92 14.64 -8.80
N GLU A 76 2.00 15.34 -8.50
CA GLU A 76 1.97 16.74 -8.14
C GLU A 76 3.12 17.45 -8.83
N PRO A 77 2.92 18.70 -9.33
CA PRO A 77 4.01 19.45 -9.95
C PRO A 77 5.19 19.60 -9.00
N ASP A 78 6.38 19.35 -9.50
CA ASP A 78 7.65 19.53 -8.75
C ASP A 78 7.76 18.70 -7.48
N HIS A 79 6.97 17.63 -7.37
CA HIS A 79 7.09 16.74 -6.22
C HIS A 79 8.41 15.96 -6.27
N PRO A 80 9.13 15.84 -5.15
CA PRO A 80 10.42 15.12 -5.13
C PRO A 80 10.30 13.63 -5.39
N ILE A 81 9.07 13.08 -5.35
CA ILE A 81 8.80 11.67 -5.65
C ILE A 81 7.76 11.63 -6.77
N PRO A 82 8.17 11.82 -8.03
CA PRO A 82 7.21 11.79 -9.14
C PRO A 82 6.69 10.37 -9.39
N PRO A 83 5.58 10.25 -10.14
CA PRO A 83 5.00 8.93 -10.43
C PRO A 83 6.02 7.96 -11.00
N GLY A 84 6.00 6.72 -10.48
CA GLY A 84 6.88 5.66 -10.95
C GLY A 84 8.33 5.75 -10.51
N SER A 85 8.70 6.74 -9.69
CA SER A 85 10.10 6.96 -9.32
C SER A 85 10.59 6.08 -8.17
N THR A 86 9.69 5.48 -7.43
CA THR A 86 10.02 4.60 -6.30
C THR A 86 9.30 3.26 -6.46
N GLU A 87 9.57 2.33 -5.56
CA GLU A 87 8.98 1.00 -5.64
C GLU A 87 8.45 0.56 -4.28
N VAL A 88 7.26 -0.03 -4.29
CA VAL A 88 6.64 -0.61 -3.08
C VAL A 88 6.49 -2.10 -3.29
N GLU A 89 6.93 -2.86 -2.31
CA GLU A 89 6.76 -4.31 -2.27
C GLU A 89 6.00 -4.70 -1.01
N ILE A 90 4.92 -5.45 -1.17
CA ILE A 90 4.14 -5.96 -0.03
C ILE A 90 4.18 -7.47 -0.08
N THR A 91 4.71 -8.10 0.97
CA THR A 91 4.79 -9.55 1.08
C THR A 91 3.89 -10.07 2.20
N LEU A 92 3.33 -11.24 2.00
CA LEU A 92 2.48 -11.93 2.96
C LEU A 92 3.18 -13.23 3.37
N VAL A 93 3.49 -13.35 4.66
CA VAL A 93 4.15 -14.56 5.18
C VAL A 93 3.23 -15.19 6.22
N PRO A 94 2.76 -16.43 5.99
CA PRO A 94 1.89 -17.09 6.96
C PRO A 94 2.64 -17.39 8.25
N GLU A 95 1.96 -17.14 9.38
CA GLU A 95 2.47 -17.43 10.72
C GLU A 95 1.35 -18.11 11.51
N GLY A 96 1.20 -19.43 11.35
CA GLY A 96 0.08 -20.15 11.91
C GLY A 96 -1.23 -19.70 11.27
N GLU A 97 -2.18 -19.23 12.06
CA GLU A 97 -3.46 -18.73 11.57
C GLU A 97 -3.43 -17.23 11.22
N LYS A 98 -2.28 -16.61 11.41
CA LYS A 98 -2.08 -15.18 11.15
C LYS A 98 -1.15 -15.00 9.97
N THR A 99 -1.02 -13.76 9.51
CA THR A 99 -0.12 -13.40 8.43
C THR A 99 0.71 -12.19 8.83
N ARG A 100 2.01 -12.27 8.60
CA ARG A 100 2.88 -11.11 8.69
C ARG A 100 2.85 -10.39 7.37
N VAL A 101 2.40 -9.15 7.38
CA VAL A 101 2.37 -8.28 6.21
C VAL A 101 3.58 -7.35 6.30
N ARG A 102 4.48 -7.43 5.34
CA ARG A 102 5.67 -6.58 5.30
C ARG A 102 5.61 -5.69 4.06
N LEU A 103 5.73 -4.40 4.27
CA LEU A 103 5.80 -3.43 3.19
C LEU A 103 7.18 -2.80 3.18
N THR A 104 7.82 -2.81 2.01
CA THR A 104 9.09 -2.14 1.79
C THR A 104 8.92 -1.10 0.69
N HIS A 105 9.23 0.16 0.98
CA HIS A 105 9.16 1.25 0.01
C HIS A 105 10.57 1.73 -0.25
N ARG A 106 11.06 1.52 -1.48
CA ARG A 106 12.46 1.75 -1.88
C ARG A 106 12.60 2.96 -2.78
N GLY A 107 13.78 3.56 -2.76
CA GLY A 107 14.12 4.66 -3.66
C GLY A 107 13.68 6.02 -3.17
N LEU A 108 13.38 6.15 -1.89
CA LEU A 108 12.92 7.41 -1.30
C LEU A 108 14.09 8.36 -1.07
N PRO A 109 13.85 9.69 -1.25
CA PRO A 109 14.78 10.68 -0.71
C PRO A 109 14.89 10.54 0.81
N ASP A 110 16.05 10.82 1.39
CA ASP A 110 16.27 10.64 2.82
C ASP A 110 15.27 11.44 3.68
N ASP A 111 14.92 12.64 3.25
CA ASP A 111 14.01 13.52 4.00
C ASP A 111 12.53 13.10 3.85
N ALA A 112 12.23 12.12 3.02
CA ALA A 112 10.87 11.60 2.85
C ALA A 112 10.60 10.34 3.70
N VAL A 113 11.62 9.77 4.33
CA VAL A 113 11.50 8.49 5.05
C VAL A 113 10.51 8.57 6.20
N SER A 114 10.64 9.58 7.04
CA SER A 114 9.81 9.70 8.24
C SER A 114 8.32 9.83 7.90
N ASP A 115 8.00 10.66 6.94
CA ASP A 115 6.62 10.88 6.51
C ASP A 115 6.01 9.60 5.92
N HIS A 116 6.75 8.90 5.06
CA HIS A 116 6.25 7.67 4.45
C HIS A 116 6.17 6.51 5.44
N ALA A 117 7.11 6.45 6.41
CA ALA A 117 7.02 5.45 7.47
C ALA A 117 5.76 5.64 8.30
N ASN A 118 5.45 6.87 8.68
CA ASN A 118 4.23 7.17 9.43
C ASN A 118 2.97 6.87 8.63
N GLY A 119 2.96 7.23 7.35
CA GLY A 119 1.84 6.99 6.46
C GLY A 119 1.58 5.51 6.25
N TRP A 120 2.61 4.73 5.96
CA TRP A 120 2.45 3.29 5.76
C TRP A 120 2.04 2.57 7.03
N GLY A 121 2.58 2.97 8.19
CA GLY A 121 2.17 2.41 9.48
C GLY A 121 0.69 2.63 9.74
N PHE A 122 0.21 3.83 9.46
CA PHE A 122 -1.21 4.16 9.57
C PHE A 122 -2.06 3.27 8.65
N TYR A 123 -1.68 3.15 7.38
CA TYR A 123 -2.44 2.36 6.42
C TYR A 123 -2.39 0.85 6.70
N LEU A 124 -1.25 0.31 7.12
CA LEU A 124 -1.15 -1.11 7.45
C LEU A 124 -2.02 -1.47 8.66
N ASN A 125 -2.15 -0.58 9.64
CA ASN A 125 -3.05 -0.81 10.76
C ASN A 125 -4.50 -0.86 10.28
N ARG A 126 -4.88 -0.01 9.34
CA ARG A 126 -6.21 -0.03 8.74
C ARG A 126 -6.46 -1.33 7.97
N LEU A 127 -5.45 -1.80 7.22
CA LEU A 127 -5.53 -3.08 6.52
C LEU A 127 -5.82 -4.21 7.50
N GLY A 128 -5.10 -4.28 8.61
CA GLY A 128 -5.32 -5.30 9.63
C GLY A 128 -6.72 -5.25 10.19
N THR A 129 -7.27 -4.06 10.38
CA THR A 129 -8.63 -3.89 10.90
C THR A 129 -9.67 -4.39 9.90
N VAL A 130 -9.61 -3.97 8.65
CA VAL A 130 -10.62 -4.38 7.66
C VAL A 130 -10.51 -5.85 7.29
N ALA A 131 -9.31 -6.39 7.23
CA ALA A 131 -9.11 -7.80 6.89
C ALA A 131 -9.64 -8.75 7.96
N THR A 132 -9.83 -8.27 9.18
CA THR A 132 -10.42 -9.05 10.28
C THR A 132 -11.87 -8.67 10.58
N GLY A 133 -12.49 -7.92 9.67
CA GLY A 133 -13.92 -7.57 9.76
C GLY A 133 -14.24 -6.32 10.56
N GLY A 134 -13.24 -5.55 10.97
CA GLY A 134 -13.45 -4.33 11.74
C GLY A 134 -13.68 -3.11 10.86
N ASP A 135 -13.99 -1.99 11.51
CA ASP A 135 -14.19 -0.70 10.87
C ASP A 135 -13.04 0.23 11.23
N PRO A 136 -12.19 0.62 10.27
CA PRO A 136 -11.03 1.48 10.57
C PRO A 136 -11.41 2.97 10.73
N GLY A 137 -12.67 3.32 10.52
CA GLY A 137 -13.10 4.70 10.49
C GLY A 137 -12.69 5.43 9.21
N PRO A 138 -12.98 6.72 9.10
CA PRO A 138 -12.62 7.49 7.91
C PRO A 138 -11.12 7.66 7.78
N GLU A 139 -10.65 7.76 6.54
CA GLU A 139 -9.26 8.08 6.28
C GLU A 139 -8.98 9.53 6.70
N ILE A 140 -7.80 9.75 7.30
CA ILE A 140 -7.40 11.10 7.69
C ILE A 140 -7.08 11.90 6.44
N THR A 141 -7.72 13.07 6.30
CA THR A 141 -7.60 13.90 5.11
C THR A 141 -6.82 15.19 5.30
N GLU A 142 -6.20 15.38 6.43
CA GLU A 142 -5.39 16.57 6.63
C GLU A 142 -4.15 16.53 5.74
N GLY A 143 -3.97 17.59 5.02
CA GLY A 143 -2.93 17.69 4.02
C GLY A 143 -1.58 17.94 4.59
#